data_14177c41980d4ac7f1bfc135098a3e21
#
_entry.id   14177c41980d4ac7f1bfc135098a3e21
#
_cell.length_a   1.000
_cell.length_b   1.000
_cell.length_c   1.000
_cell.angle_alpha   90.00
_cell.angle_beta   90.00
_cell.angle_gamma   90.00
#
_symmetry.space_group_name_H-M   'P 1'
#
loop_
_entity.id
_entity.type
_entity.pdbx_description
1 polymer ?
#
loop_
_entity_poly.entity_id
_entity_poly.type
_entity_poly.pdbx_seq_one_letter_code
_entity_poly.pdbx_strand_id
1 'polypeptide(L)'
;MANIGFISLGCAKNQVDCERMMYRVQEAGHTVCADVVGCDVVVINTCGFIDSAKAEAIDHILNTAGLKADGYVGKILVTGCLSQRYQEEILNEMPEVDGVLGTGSYTEIVPAIEALLEDNQVVSFGSIDAPEEETGRILTTPEHYAFLKIAEGCDNRCSYCIIPYLRGKFRSRSLDDVMYEARLLVDSGVKELIVVAQDTSRYGTDLPGHKRLLPELLRQLCTIEDLHWVRVHYVYPDEIDDEFIEVMATEPKIVKYLDIPIQHCNSKILKLMNRRGDREFLEQLFGKLRSRIPDLVIRTSLITGLPGEGEEEFEELCKFLREQRLERVGAFAFSPEEGTPAAEMEFVDNEIAQKRAEIIEMIQSGIMDDYNAAMIGRELEILVEGFDEEYEQYYGRSYADSPDIDGRVWLACDEPLNEGDFVRVCIDSCIDGDLAGYVLEEE
;
A
#
# COMPACT_ATOMS: atom_id res chain seq x y z
N MET A 1 -28.56 5.50 -17.21
CA MET A 1 -27.45 6.42 -16.91
C MET A 1 -27.70 7.01 -15.54
N ALA A 2 -26.81 6.77 -14.60
CA ALA A 2 -26.93 7.18 -13.20
C ALA A 2 -25.59 7.79 -12.75
N ASN A 3 -25.62 8.59 -11.69
CA ASN A 3 -24.47 9.20 -11.06
C ASN A 3 -23.97 8.28 -9.93
N ILE A 4 -22.73 7.84 -10.01
CA ILE A 4 -22.13 6.88 -9.08
C ILE A 4 -20.93 7.52 -8.38
N GLY A 5 -21.03 7.66 -7.07
CA GLY A 5 -19.93 8.11 -6.22
C GLY A 5 -19.11 6.95 -5.69
N PHE A 6 -17.81 7.16 -5.48
CA PHE A 6 -16.92 6.15 -4.91
C PHE A 6 -16.17 6.72 -3.69
N ILE A 7 -16.09 5.91 -2.63
CA ILE A 7 -15.22 6.13 -1.47
C ILE A 7 -14.25 4.96 -1.43
N SER A 8 -12.95 5.22 -1.62
CA SER A 8 -11.91 4.19 -1.61
C SER A 8 -11.11 4.28 -0.32
N LEU A 9 -11.14 3.22 0.50
CA LEU A 9 -10.45 3.14 1.78
C LEU A 9 -9.38 2.04 1.77
N GLY A 10 -8.40 2.19 2.64
CA GLY A 10 -7.39 1.18 2.92
C GLY A 10 -6.14 1.26 2.03
N CYS A 11 -5.67 0.13 1.53
CA CYS A 11 -4.34 0.02 0.91
C CYS A 11 -4.35 0.22 -0.61
N ALA A 12 -3.15 0.41 -1.19
CA ALA A 12 -2.94 0.57 -2.63
C ALA A 12 -3.61 -0.53 -3.50
N LYS A 13 -3.63 -1.80 -3.03
CA LYS A 13 -4.32 -2.89 -3.76
C LYS A 13 -5.82 -2.67 -3.82
N ASN A 14 -6.42 -2.21 -2.71
CA ASN A 14 -7.85 -1.89 -2.64
C ASN A 14 -8.20 -0.68 -3.52
N GLN A 15 -7.29 0.31 -3.58
CA GLN A 15 -7.43 1.46 -4.48
C GLN A 15 -7.45 1.04 -5.95
N VAL A 16 -6.51 0.17 -6.38
CA VAL A 16 -6.52 -0.38 -7.75
C VAL A 16 -7.82 -1.10 -8.07
N ASP A 17 -8.37 -1.88 -7.11
CA ASP A 17 -9.66 -2.54 -7.30
C ASP A 17 -10.79 -1.51 -7.47
N CYS A 18 -10.78 -0.43 -6.70
CA CYS A 18 -11.75 0.66 -6.82
C CYS A 18 -11.68 1.35 -8.21
N GLU A 19 -10.49 1.67 -8.67
CA GLU A 19 -10.25 2.30 -9.97
C GLU A 19 -10.71 1.43 -11.14
N ARG A 20 -10.56 0.10 -11.03
CA ARG A 20 -11.10 -0.86 -12.00
C ARG A 20 -12.62 -0.93 -11.97
N MET A 21 -13.24 -0.85 -10.79
CA MET A 21 -14.70 -0.77 -10.66
C MET A 21 -15.24 0.53 -11.27
N MET A 22 -14.59 1.67 -11.03
CA MET A 22 -14.94 2.95 -11.64
C MET A 22 -14.93 2.87 -13.17
N TYR A 23 -13.88 2.28 -13.74
CA TYR A 23 -13.77 2.10 -15.17
C TYR A 23 -14.94 1.27 -15.75
N ARG A 24 -15.27 0.12 -15.12
CA ARG A 24 -16.39 -0.73 -15.55
C ARG A 24 -17.73 0.01 -15.50
N VAL A 25 -17.94 0.83 -14.49
CA VAL A 25 -19.13 1.66 -14.30
C VAL A 25 -19.24 2.70 -15.41
N GLN A 26 -18.12 3.34 -15.77
CA GLN A 26 -18.08 4.31 -16.88
C GLN A 26 -18.32 3.65 -18.24
N GLU A 27 -17.70 2.50 -18.50
CA GLU A 27 -17.90 1.73 -19.74
C GLU A 27 -19.36 1.26 -19.91
N ALA A 28 -20.06 1.01 -18.80
CA ALA A 28 -21.50 0.67 -18.82
C ALA A 28 -22.42 1.88 -19.07
N GLY A 29 -21.83 3.09 -19.22
CA GLY A 29 -22.56 4.33 -19.55
C GLY A 29 -23.10 5.07 -18.33
N HIS A 30 -22.66 4.76 -17.13
CA HIS A 30 -22.91 5.57 -15.93
C HIS A 30 -21.86 6.68 -15.78
N THR A 31 -22.15 7.68 -14.95
CA THR A 31 -21.23 8.78 -14.64
C THR A 31 -20.54 8.51 -13.32
N VAL A 32 -19.20 8.46 -13.29
CA VAL A 32 -18.42 8.45 -12.05
C VAL A 32 -18.28 9.91 -11.58
N CYS A 33 -18.69 10.18 -10.35
CA CYS A 33 -18.69 11.51 -9.76
C CYS A 33 -17.54 11.68 -8.76
N ALA A 34 -16.95 12.87 -8.74
CA ALA A 34 -15.90 13.22 -7.80
C ALA A 34 -16.44 13.46 -6.37
N ASP A 35 -17.71 13.93 -6.23
CA ASP A 35 -18.39 14.10 -4.96
C ASP A 35 -19.52 13.06 -4.84
N VAL A 36 -19.73 12.56 -3.64
CA VAL A 36 -20.81 11.59 -3.34
C VAL A 36 -22.17 12.27 -3.19
N VAL A 37 -22.21 13.58 -2.94
CA VAL A 37 -23.45 14.35 -2.80
C VAL A 37 -24.16 14.47 -4.15
N GLY A 38 -25.40 14.02 -4.22
CA GLY A 38 -26.21 14.00 -5.45
C GLY A 38 -26.05 12.72 -6.27
N CYS A 39 -25.36 11.70 -5.76
CA CYS A 39 -25.23 10.42 -6.42
C CYS A 39 -26.45 9.53 -6.22
N ASP A 40 -26.81 8.80 -7.27
CA ASP A 40 -27.88 7.79 -7.24
C ASP A 40 -27.42 6.55 -6.44
N VAL A 41 -26.14 6.18 -6.54
CA VAL A 41 -25.50 5.11 -5.76
C VAL A 41 -24.13 5.58 -5.29
N VAL A 42 -23.79 5.32 -4.02
CA VAL A 42 -22.43 5.46 -3.48
C VAL A 42 -21.86 4.10 -3.20
N VAL A 43 -20.70 3.80 -3.81
CA VAL A 43 -19.92 2.59 -3.61
C VAL A 43 -18.82 2.88 -2.59
N ILE A 44 -18.82 2.17 -1.46
CA ILE A 44 -17.80 2.29 -0.42
C ILE A 44 -16.91 1.05 -0.45
N ASN A 45 -15.71 1.21 -1.00
CA ASN A 45 -14.70 0.15 -1.05
C ASN A 45 -13.87 0.16 0.23
N THR A 46 -14.12 -0.82 1.09
CA THR A 46 -13.73 -0.84 2.50
C THR A 46 -12.47 -1.65 2.79
N CYS A 47 -11.76 -1.28 3.85
CA CYS A 47 -10.70 -2.08 4.45
C CYS A 47 -11.25 -2.85 5.68
N GLY A 48 -10.78 -4.08 5.89
CA GLY A 48 -11.20 -4.95 7.01
C GLY A 48 -10.01 -5.65 7.65
N PHE A 49 -8.79 -5.07 7.53
CA PHE A 49 -7.55 -5.74 7.92
C PHE A 49 -7.23 -5.58 9.40
N ILE A 50 -7.35 -4.38 9.96
CA ILE A 50 -7.08 -4.06 11.37
C ILE A 50 -8.23 -3.24 11.96
N ASP A 51 -8.34 -3.19 13.29
CA ASP A 51 -9.46 -2.53 13.98
C ASP A 51 -9.63 -1.05 13.60
N SER A 52 -8.54 -0.29 13.48
CA SER A 52 -8.61 1.12 13.07
C SER A 52 -9.19 1.30 11.67
N ALA A 53 -8.79 0.45 10.71
CA ALA A 53 -9.32 0.49 9.35
C ALA A 53 -10.79 0.01 9.27
N LYS A 54 -11.20 -0.89 10.16
CA LYS A 54 -12.62 -1.28 10.31
C LYS A 54 -13.45 -0.12 10.85
N ALA A 55 -12.95 0.57 11.87
CA ALA A 55 -13.61 1.76 12.45
C ALA A 55 -13.77 2.87 11.40
N GLU A 56 -12.72 3.20 10.66
CA GLU A 56 -12.77 4.15 9.55
C GLU A 56 -13.85 3.76 8.51
N ALA A 57 -13.86 2.50 8.09
CA ALA A 57 -14.85 2.02 7.13
C ALA A 57 -16.30 2.14 7.64
N ILE A 58 -16.53 1.79 8.91
CA ILE A 58 -17.83 1.94 9.56
C ILE A 58 -18.25 3.41 9.64
N ASP A 59 -17.33 4.31 10.02
CA ASP A 59 -17.60 5.74 10.09
C ASP A 59 -18.01 6.30 8.72
N HIS A 60 -17.31 5.91 7.64
CA HIS A 60 -17.69 6.32 6.28
C HIS A 60 -19.06 5.78 5.87
N ILE A 61 -19.41 4.54 6.22
CA ILE A 61 -20.74 3.98 5.95
C ILE A 61 -21.81 4.78 6.70
N LEU A 62 -21.63 5.06 7.98
CA LEU A 62 -22.58 5.80 8.80
C LEU A 62 -22.75 7.26 8.34
N ASN A 63 -21.65 7.93 7.97
CA ASN A 63 -21.69 9.28 7.42
C ASN A 63 -22.48 9.30 6.09
N THR A 64 -22.25 8.33 5.21
CA THR A 64 -22.99 8.19 3.95
C THR A 64 -24.46 7.85 4.20
N ALA A 65 -24.77 7.05 5.24
CA ALA A 65 -26.13 6.77 5.67
C ALA A 65 -26.85 8.05 6.14
N GLY A 66 -26.15 8.94 6.82
CA GLY A 66 -26.67 10.27 7.16
C GLY A 66 -27.04 11.08 5.91
N LEU A 67 -26.16 11.15 4.91
CA LEU A 67 -26.45 11.81 3.63
C LEU A 67 -27.64 11.18 2.90
N LYS A 68 -27.78 9.86 2.96
CA LYS A 68 -28.93 9.14 2.40
C LYS A 68 -30.23 9.51 3.13
N ALA A 69 -30.22 9.57 4.45
CA ALA A 69 -31.39 9.97 5.25
C ALA A 69 -31.85 11.41 4.94
N ASP A 70 -30.89 12.30 4.64
CA ASP A 70 -31.14 13.69 4.25
C ASP A 70 -31.52 13.84 2.77
N GLY A 71 -31.51 12.74 1.99
CA GLY A 71 -31.91 12.71 0.58
C GLY A 71 -30.82 13.20 -0.39
N TYR A 72 -29.57 13.28 0.04
CA TYR A 72 -28.43 13.64 -0.81
C TYR A 72 -27.80 12.45 -1.54
N VAL A 73 -28.05 11.24 -1.09
CA VAL A 73 -27.58 9.97 -1.67
C VAL A 73 -28.75 9.02 -1.85
N GLY A 74 -28.82 8.32 -2.97
CA GLY A 74 -29.90 7.38 -3.25
C GLY A 74 -29.72 6.04 -2.56
N LYS A 75 -28.64 5.31 -2.89
CA LYS A 75 -28.32 3.97 -2.44
C LYS A 75 -26.89 3.84 -1.95
N ILE A 76 -26.62 2.88 -1.08
CA ILE A 76 -25.29 2.56 -0.54
C ILE A 76 -24.92 1.12 -0.88
N LEU A 77 -23.80 0.93 -1.58
CA LEU A 77 -23.21 -0.36 -1.89
C LEU A 77 -21.85 -0.49 -1.18
N VAL A 78 -21.73 -1.42 -0.27
CA VAL A 78 -20.47 -1.68 0.44
C VAL A 78 -19.72 -2.84 -0.22
N THR A 79 -18.43 -2.66 -0.49
CA THR A 79 -17.55 -3.68 -1.07
C THR A 79 -16.18 -3.68 -0.37
N GLY A 80 -15.28 -4.59 -0.77
CA GLY A 80 -13.93 -4.67 -0.25
C GLY A 80 -13.73 -5.67 0.87
N CYS A 81 -12.66 -5.46 1.66
CA CYS A 81 -12.23 -6.45 2.65
C CYS A 81 -13.19 -6.55 3.84
N LEU A 82 -13.81 -5.44 4.28
CA LEU A 82 -14.78 -5.47 5.37
C LEU A 82 -16.01 -6.28 4.98
N SER A 83 -16.57 -6.02 3.77
CA SER A 83 -17.73 -6.76 3.29
C SER A 83 -17.42 -8.24 3.08
N GLN A 84 -16.25 -8.60 2.55
CA GLN A 84 -15.82 -9.99 2.44
C GLN A 84 -15.74 -10.69 3.79
N ARG A 85 -15.33 -9.96 4.84
CA ARG A 85 -15.16 -10.51 6.18
C ARG A 85 -16.48 -10.78 6.89
N TYR A 86 -17.38 -9.78 6.89
CA TYR A 86 -18.62 -9.81 7.68
C TYR A 86 -19.88 -10.14 6.86
N GLN A 87 -19.76 -10.15 5.54
CA GLN A 87 -20.79 -10.59 4.62
C GLN A 87 -22.19 -10.00 4.92
N GLU A 88 -23.19 -10.84 5.09
CA GLU A 88 -24.57 -10.42 5.35
C GLU A 88 -24.77 -9.75 6.73
N GLU A 89 -23.82 -9.88 7.65
CA GLU A 89 -23.90 -9.20 8.95
C GLU A 89 -23.92 -7.69 8.79
N ILE A 90 -23.25 -7.15 7.75
CA ILE A 90 -23.27 -5.71 7.44
C ILE A 90 -24.70 -5.22 7.23
N LEU A 91 -25.52 -5.96 6.47
CA LEU A 91 -26.92 -5.59 6.21
C LEU A 91 -27.81 -5.70 7.47
N ASN A 92 -27.47 -6.60 8.39
CA ASN A 92 -28.22 -6.79 9.63
C ASN A 92 -27.91 -5.68 10.65
N GLU A 93 -26.62 -5.31 10.78
CA GLU A 93 -26.16 -4.30 11.74
C GLU A 93 -26.29 -2.86 11.21
N MET A 94 -26.26 -2.69 9.89
CA MET A 94 -26.37 -1.39 9.20
C MET A 94 -27.47 -1.46 8.13
N PRO A 95 -28.77 -1.37 8.55
CA PRO A 95 -29.90 -1.51 7.63
C PRO A 95 -30.02 -0.40 6.57
N GLU A 96 -29.24 0.67 6.71
CA GLU A 96 -29.13 1.76 5.73
C GLU A 96 -28.40 1.32 4.45
N VAL A 97 -27.58 0.26 4.51
CA VAL A 97 -26.84 -0.31 3.38
C VAL A 97 -27.82 -1.08 2.49
N ASP A 98 -27.83 -0.77 1.20
CA ASP A 98 -28.73 -1.42 0.22
C ASP A 98 -28.13 -2.67 -0.40
N GLY A 99 -26.80 -2.79 -0.42
CA GLY A 99 -26.14 -3.96 -0.99
C GLY A 99 -24.70 -4.16 -0.52
N VAL A 100 -24.24 -5.41 -0.63
CA VAL A 100 -22.87 -5.82 -0.30
C VAL A 100 -22.27 -6.70 -1.38
N LEU A 101 -20.99 -6.41 -1.73
CA LEU A 101 -20.17 -7.22 -2.62
C LEU A 101 -18.89 -7.66 -1.91
N GLY A 102 -18.53 -8.95 -2.05
CA GLY A 102 -17.23 -9.45 -1.60
C GLY A 102 -16.08 -9.10 -2.55
N THR A 103 -14.84 -9.35 -2.10
CA THR A 103 -13.63 -9.14 -2.91
C THR A 103 -13.57 -10.03 -4.16
N GLY A 104 -14.28 -11.15 -4.17
CA GLY A 104 -14.42 -12.03 -5.33
C GLY A 104 -15.52 -11.61 -6.31
N SER A 105 -16.22 -10.48 -6.07
CA SER A 105 -17.37 -10.03 -6.89
C SER A 105 -17.19 -8.65 -7.51
N TYR A 106 -15.95 -8.12 -7.60
CA TYR A 106 -15.71 -6.80 -8.20
C TYR A 106 -16.18 -6.69 -9.66
N THR A 107 -16.19 -7.79 -10.39
CA THR A 107 -16.70 -7.86 -11.77
C THR A 107 -18.21 -7.69 -11.88
N GLU A 108 -18.92 -7.90 -10.77
CA GLU A 108 -20.37 -7.77 -10.68
C GLU A 108 -20.85 -6.36 -10.28
N ILE A 109 -19.92 -5.38 -10.24
CA ILE A 109 -20.23 -4.02 -9.79
C ILE A 109 -21.35 -3.37 -10.60
N VAL A 110 -21.35 -3.52 -11.92
CA VAL A 110 -22.37 -2.93 -12.81
C VAL A 110 -23.75 -3.58 -12.59
N PRO A 111 -23.91 -4.92 -12.68
CA PRO A 111 -25.19 -5.56 -12.36
C PRO A 111 -25.69 -5.23 -10.95
N ALA A 112 -24.78 -5.08 -9.97
CA ALA A 112 -25.16 -4.73 -8.61
C ALA A 112 -25.76 -3.31 -8.55
N ILE A 113 -25.11 -2.33 -9.18
CA ILE A 113 -25.60 -0.95 -9.25
C ILE A 113 -26.97 -0.91 -9.95
N GLU A 114 -27.13 -1.59 -11.09
CA GLU A 114 -28.39 -1.64 -11.83
C GLU A 114 -29.52 -2.23 -10.98
N ALA A 115 -29.26 -3.32 -10.25
CA ALA A 115 -30.22 -3.93 -9.35
C ALA A 115 -30.65 -2.98 -8.21
N LEU A 116 -29.69 -2.23 -7.62
CA LEU A 116 -29.99 -1.23 -6.58
C LEU A 116 -30.86 -0.09 -7.11
N LEU A 117 -30.63 0.36 -8.35
CA LEU A 117 -31.44 1.38 -9.00
C LEU A 117 -32.88 0.93 -9.27
N GLU A 118 -33.11 -0.39 -9.34
CA GLU A 118 -34.44 -1.02 -9.44
C GLU A 118 -35.06 -1.34 -8.05
N ASP A 119 -34.50 -0.83 -6.96
CA ASP A 119 -34.89 -1.10 -5.58
C ASP A 119 -34.73 -2.57 -5.12
N ASN A 120 -33.89 -3.35 -5.78
CA ASN A 120 -33.53 -4.69 -5.35
C ASN A 120 -32.32 -4.65 -4.40
N GLN A 121 -32.38 -5.39 -3.29
CA GLN A 121 -31.24 -5.60 -2.43
C GLN A 121 -30.21 -6.52 -3.10
N VAL A 122 -28.92 -6.22 -2.95
CA VAL A 122 -27.83 -6.97 -3.56
C VAL A 122 -26.94 -7.62 -2.50
N VAL A 123 -26.68 -8.92 -2.66
CA VAL A 123 -25.73 -9.71 -1.88
C VAL A 123 -24.96 -10.61 -2.82
N SER A 124 -23.66 -10.39 -3.00
CA SER A 124 -22.84 -11.26 -3.83
C SER A 124 -21.43 -11.46 -3.26
N PHE A 125 -21.06 -12.74 -3.07
CA PHE A 125 -19.74 -13.18 -2.60
C PHE A 125 -19.22 -14.26 -3.55
N GLY A 126 -18.59 -13.81 -4.64
CA GLY A 126 -17.93 -14.69 -5.61
C GLY A 126 -16.68 -15.36 -5.02
N SER A 127 -16.07 -16.21 -5.81
CA SER A 127 -14.83 -16.89 -5.40
C SER A 127 -13.68 -15.91 -5.25
N ILE A 128 -13.11 -15.84 -4.04
CA ILE A 128 -11.90 -15.05 -3.78
C ILE A 128 -10.65 -15.61 -4.49
N ASP A 129 -10.74 -16.82 -5.05
CA ASP A 129 -9.69 -17.46 -5.85
C ASP A 129 -9.93 -17.30 -7.37
N ALA A 130 -10.92 -16.50 -7.77
CA ALA A 130 -11.16 -16.24 -9.19
C ALA A 130 -9.95 -15.50 -9.80
N PRO A 131 -9.61 -15.76 -11.07
CA PRO A 131 -8.60 -14.98 -11.78
C PRO A 131 -8.99 -13.50 -11.80
N GLU A 132 -8.00 -12.61 -11.72
CA GLU A 132 -8.27 -11.21 -12.02
C GLU A 132 -8.57 -11.04 -13.51
N GLU A 133 -9.62 -10.28 -13.81
CA GLU A 133 -9.93 -9.93 -15.19
C GLU A 133 -9.15 -8.67 -15.59
N GLU A 134 -8.59 -8.73 -16.80
CA GLU A 134 -7.99 -7.56 -17.44
C GLU A 134 -9.06 -6.49 -17.69
N THR A 135 -8.82 -5.26 -17.26
CA THR A 135 -9.72 -4.14 -17.46
C THR A 135 -8.95 -2.83 -17.40
N GLY A 136 -9.53 -1.75 -17.97
CA GLY A 136 -8.99 -0.41 -17.77
C GLY A 136 -9.16 0.10 -16.35
N ARG A 137 -8.62 1.29 -16.09
CA ARG A 137 -8.67 1.95 -14.77
C ARG A 137 -8.97 3.44 -14.94
N ILE A 138 -9.66 4.01 -13.98
CA ILE A 138 -9.73 5.45 -13.77
C ILE A 138 -8.84 5.75 -12.57
N LEU A 139 -7.71 6.42 -12.81
CA LEU A 139 -6.75 6.72 -11.75
C LEU A 139 -7.37 7.69 -10.72
N THR A 140 -7.11 7.40 -9.46
CA THR A 140 -7.45 8.24 -8.30
C THR A 140 -6.22 8.77 -7.59
N THR A 141 -5.03 8.33 -8.01
CA THR A 141 -3.75 8.94 -7.64
C THR A 141 -3.54 10.24 -8.41
N PRO A 142 -2.65 11.14 -7.96
CA PRO A 142 -2.10 12.19 -8.80
C PRO A 142 -1.58 11.63 -10.14
N GLU A 143 -1.57 12.47 -11.20
CA GLU A 143 -1.26 12.01 -12.56
C GLU A 143 0.17 11.48 -12.72
N HIS A 144 1.10 11.86 -11.85
CA HIS A 144 2.52 11.55 -11.97
C HIS A 144 2.92 10.17 -11.41
N TYR A 145 2.07 9.50 -10.62
CA TYR A 145 2.37 8.12 -10.18
C TYR A 145 1.13 7.21 -10.20
N ALA A 146 1.37 5.91 -10.28
CA ALA A 146 0.31 4.92 -10.17
C ALA A 146 0.79 3.63 -9.48
N PHE A 147 -0.10 2.98 -8.75
CA PHE A 147 0.14 1.63 -8.25
C PHE A 147 -0.06 0.61 -9.38
N LEU A 148 0.89 -0.29 -9.57
CA LEU A 148 0.82 -1.40 -10.52
C LEU A 148 0.66 -2.71 -9.73
N LYS A 149 -0.59 -3.19 -9.62
CA LYS A 149 -0.91 -4.44 -8.93
C LYS A 149 -0.57 -5.63 -9.83
N ILE A 150 0.42 -6.43 -9.45
CA ILE A 150 0.96 -7.53 -10.27
C ILE A 150 0.45 -8.91 -9.85
N ALA A 151 -0.11 -9.03 -8.64
CA ALA A 151 -0.69 -10.25 -8.11
C ALA A 151 -1.74 -9.94 -7.04
N GLU A 152 -2.56 -10.94 -6.71
CA GLU A 152 -3.59 -10.88 -5.67
C GLU A 152 -3.49 -12.11 -4.76
N GLY A 153 -3.88 -11.94 -3.49
CA GLY A 153 -3.88 -13.02 -2.49
C GLY A 153 -2.50 -13.33 -1.91
N CYS A 154 -2.46 -14.24 -0.93
CA CYS A 154 -1.22 -14.57 -0.24
C CYS A 154 -1.25 -15.98 0.35
N ASP A 155 -0.18 -16.76 0.14
CA ASP A 155 -0.02 -18.13 0.66
C ASP A 155 0.93 -18.24 1.86
N ASN A 156 1.48 -17.12 2.38
CA ASN A 156 2.43 -17.15 3.50
C ASN A 156 1.80 -17.59 4.82
N ARG A 157 0.48 -17.36 5.00
CA ARG A 157 -0.29 -17.79 6.17
C ARG A 157 0.34 -17.40 7.50
N CYS A 158 0.84 -16.16 7.59
CA CYS A 158 1.32 -15.62 8.87
C CYS A 158 0.19 -15.72 9.90
N SER A 159 0.52 -16.15 11.12
CA SER A 159 -0.48 -16.51 12.15
C SER A 159 -1.38 -15.35 12.56
N TYR A 160 -0.94 -14.10 12.38
CA TYR A 160 -1.70 -12.88 12.70
C TYR A 160 -2.53 -12.34 11.52
N CYS A 161 -2.40 -12.91 10.32
CA CYS A 161 -2.86 -12.27 9.09
C CYS A 161 -4.15 -12.89 8.57
N ILE A 162 -5.16 -12.03 8.36
CA ILE A 162 -6.47 -12.42 7.82
C ILE A 162 -6.52 -12.41 6.28
N ILE A 163 -5.50 -11.87 5.60
CA ILE A 163 -5.49 -11.69 4.13
C ILE A 163 -5.80 -12.95 3.33
N PRO A 164 -5.26 -14.15 3.65
CA PRO A 164 -5.61 -15.36 2.90
C PRO A 164 -7.11 -15.70 2.89
N TYR A 165 -7.84 -15.26 3.91
CA TYR A 165 -9.29 -15.48 4.02
C TYR A 165 -10.11 -14.40 3.32
N LEU A 166 -9.53 -13.21 3.10
CA LEU A 166 -10.18 -12.08 2.43
C LEU A 166 -9.85 -12.00 0.93
N ARG A 167 -8.64 -12.40 0.54
CA ARG A 167 -8.09 -12.19 -0.81
C ARG A 167 -7.73 -13.51 -1.52
N GLY A 168 -7.86 -14.64 -0.82
CA GLY A 168 -7.61 -15.96 -1.37
C GLY A 168 -6.14 -16.32 -1.55
N LYS A 169 -5.89 -17.33 -2.38
CA LYS A 169 -4.56 -17.82 -2.71
C LYS A 169 -3.80 -16.81 -3.56
N PHE A 170 -2.48 -16.91 -3.51
CA PHE A 170 -1.61 -16.09 -4.35
C PHE A 170 -1.85 -16.38 -5.84
N ARG A 171 -2.11 -15.34 -6.62
CA ARG A 171 -2.38 -15.39 -8.06
C ARG A 171 -1.67 -14.24 -8.76
N SER A 172 -0.68 -14.58 -9.59
CA SER A 172 0.03 -13.62 -10.43
C SER A 172 -0.78 -13.28 -11.68
N ARG A 173 -0.76 -12.03 -12.07
CA ARG A 173 -1.15 -11.62 -13.43
C ARG A 173 -0.08 -12.05 -14.42
N SER A 174 -0.46 -12.25 -15.69
CA SER A 174 0.53 -12.56 -16.72
C SER A 174 1.50 -11.39 -16.92
N LEU A 175 2.73 -11.70 -17.35
CA LEU A 175 3.73 -10.65 -17.63
C LEU A 175 3.24 -9.69 -18.72
N ASP A 176 2.61 -10.24 -19.77
CA ASP A 176 2.10 -9.44 -20.89
C ASP A 176 0.98 -8.49 -20.45
N ASP A 177 0.07 -8.93 -19.57
CA ASP A 177 -1.00 -8.12 -19.03
C ASP A 177 -0.46 -6.98 -18.14
N VAL A 178 0.47 -7.30 -17.24
CA VAL A 178 1.11 -6.28 -16.39
C VAL A 178 1.87 -5.25 -17.23
N MET A 179 2.61 -5.69 -18.25
CA MET A 179 3.35 -4.79 -19.15
C MET A 179 2.42 -3.96 -20.04
N TYR A 180 1.28 -4.52 -20.44
CA TYR A 180 0.27 -3.76 -21.20
C TYR A 180 -0.29 -2.61 -20.35
N GLU A 181 -0.74 -2.91 -19.12
CA GLU A 181 -1.24 -1.87 -18.18
C GLU A 181 -0.15 -0.82 -17.87
N ALA A 182 1.09 -1.26 -17.63
CA ALA A 182 2.20 -0.34 -17.35
C ALA A 182 2.43 0.66 -18.48
N ARG A 183 2.37 0.22 -19.74
CA ARG A 183 2.50 1.12 -20.90
C ARG A 183 1.33 2.10 -20.99
N LEU A 184 0.09 1.64 -20.81
CA LEU A 184 -1.08 2.53 -20.82
C LEU A 184 -0.99 3.61 -19.73
N LEU A 185 -0.51 3.26 -18.54
CA LEU A 185 -0.32 4.21 -17.45
C LEU A 185 0.74 5.27 -17.81
N VAL A 186 1.88 4.83 -18.36
CA VAL A 186 2.94 5.76 -18.78
C VAL A 186 2.50 6.62 -19.97
N ASP A 187 1.80 6.05 -20.93
CA ASP A 187 1.23 6.79 -22.07
C ASP A 187 0.20 7.84 -21.61
N SER A 188 -0.44 7.67 -20.45
CA SER A 188 -1.35 8.65 -19.84
C SER A 188 -0.64 9.74 -19.04
N GLY A 189 0.69 9.68 -18.86
CA GLY A 189 1.50 10.70 -18.18
C GLY A 189 2.16 10.25 -16.88
N VAL A 190 1.89 9.02 -16.41
CA VAL A 190 2.50 8.50 -15.19
C VAL A 190 4.03 8.42 -15.32
N LYS A 191 4.75 8.96 -14.35
CA LYS A 191 6.21 9.01 -14.28
C LYS A 191 6.80 7.97 -13.33
N GLU A 192 6.07 7.59 -12.28
CA GLU A 192 6.47 6.56 -11.31
C GLU A 192 5.46 5.43 -11.27
N LEU A 193 5.93 4.19 -11.42
CA LEU A 193 5.15 2.98 -11.17
C LEU A 193 5.55 2.33 -9.85
N ILE A 194 4.58 2.17 -8.95
CA ILE A 194 4.78 1.50 -7.66
C ILE A 194 4.20 0.09 -7.75
N VAL A 195 5.11 -0.89 -7.84
CA VAL A 195 4.77 -2.30 -7.99
C VAL A 195 4.29 -2.86 -6.66
N VAL A 196 3.06 -3.37 -6.63
CA VAL A 196 2.39 -3.83 -5.42
C VAL A 196 1.74 -5.20 -5.59
N ALA A 197 1.77 -5.99 -4.52
CA ALA A 197 0.98 -7.19 -4.28
C ALA A 197 0.88 -7.39 -2.76
N GLN A 198 0.24 -8.46 -2.28
CA GLN A 198 0.34 -8.85 -0.86
C GLN A 198 1.72 -9.46 -0.54
N ASP A 199 2.35 -10.05 -1.54
CA ASP A 199 3.73 -10.53 -1.52
C ASP A 199 4.32 -10.38 -2.94
N THR A 200 4.97 -9.28 -3.20
CA THR A 200 5.50 -8.92 -4.52
C THR A 200 6.65 -9.85 -4.93
N SER A 201 7.43 -10.34 -3.96
CA SER A 201 8.60 -11.18 -4.20
C SER A 201 8.28 -12.54 -4.83
N ARG A 202 7.04 -13.03 -4.69
CA ARG A 202 6.62 -14.33 -5.25
C ARG A 202 6.05 -14.25 -6.65
N TYR A 203 6.02 -13.08 -7.27
CA TYR A 203 5.46 -12.91 -8.60
C TYR A 203 5.97 -13.95 -9.61
N GLY A 204 5.03 -14.63 -10.28
CA GLY A 204 5.29 -15.64 -11.29
C GLY A 204 5.41 -17.08 -10.78
N THR A 205 5.55 -17.31 -9.46
CA THR A 205 5.78 -18.68 -8.92
C THR A 205 4.59 -19.62 -9.11
N ASP A 206 3.39 -19.11 -9.28
CA ASP A 206 2.15 -19.83 -9.55
C ASP A 206 1.85 -19.95 -11.06
N LEU A 207 2.55 -19.20 -11.91
CA LEU A 207 2.41 -19.26 -13.36
C LEU A 207 3.13 -20.51 -13.96
N PRO A 208 2.79 -20.90 -15.20
CA PRO A 208 3.46 -22.01 -15.86
C PRO A 208 4.99 -21.86 -15.86
N GLY A 209 5.68 -22.87 -15.36
CA GLY A 209 7.13 -22.87 -15.20
C GLY A 209 7.61 -22.57 -13.78
N HIS A 210 6.74 -22.10 -12.90
CA HIS A 210 6.99 -21.85 -11.47
C HIS A 210 8.28 -21.07 -11.18
N LYS A 211 8.52 -20.01 -11.97
CA LYS A 211 9.69 -19.14 -11.85
C LYS A 211 9.33 -17.85 -11.13
N ARG A 212 10.26 -17.31 -10.38
CA ARG A 212 10.17 -15.93 -9.89
C ARG A 212 10.40 -15.01 -11.08
N LEU A 213 9.37 -14.25 -11.44
CA LEU A 213 9.40 -13.36 -12.60
C LEU A 213 9.56 -11.88 -12.20
N LEU A 214 9.65 -11.57 -10.90
CA LEU A 214 9.81 -10.18 -10.47
C LEU A 214 11.07 -9.51 -11.07
N PRO A 215 12.28 -10.12 -11.06
CA PRO A 215 13.44 -9.51 -11.68
C PRO A 215 13.26 -9.24 -13.17
N GLU A 216 12.63 -10.18 -13.89
CA GLU A 216 12.33 -10.04 -15.32
C GLU A 216 11.32 -8.92 -15.58
N LEU A 217 10.24 -8.86 -14.81
CA LEU A 217 9.25 -7.78 -14.88
C LEU A 217 9.91 -6.42 -14.67
N LEU A 218 10.74 -6.28 -13.64
CA LEU A 218 11.42 -5.02 -13.34
C LEU A 218 12.34 -4.56 -14.47
N ARG A 219 13.10 -5.48 -15.09
CA ARG A 219 13.90 -5.15 -16.28
C ARG A 219 13.03 -4.68 -17.44
N GLN A 220 11.89 -5.34 -17.68
CA GLN A 220 10.97 -4.95 -18.74
C GLN A 220 10.31 -3.60 -18.47
N LEU A 221 9.89 -3.31 -17.24
CA LEU A 221 9.37 -1.98 -16.86
C LEU A 221 10.41 -0.88 -17.15
N CYS A 222 11.68 -1.12 -16.85
CA CYS A 222 12.76 -0.17 -17.12
C CYS A 222 12.97 0.12 -18.62
N THR A 223 12.46 -0.73 -19.54
CA THR A 223 12.51 -0.47 -20.97
C THR A 223 11.47 0.53 -21.47
N ILE A 224 10.46 0.89 -20.68
CA ILE A 224 9.45 1.87 -21.06
C ILE A 224 10.11 3.27 -21.05
N GLU A 225 10.13 3.96 -22.20
CA GLU A 225 10.95 5.14 -22.41
C GLU A 225 10.60 6.29 -21.47
N ASP A 226 9.32 6.66 -21.39
CA ASP A 226 8.82 7.80 -20.61
C ASP A 226 8.60 7.51 -19.12
N LEU A 227 8.81 6.27 -18.68
CA LEU A 227 8.82 5.90 -17.27
C LEU A 227 10.12 6.38 -16.62
N HIS A 228 10.00 7.13 -15.52
CA HIS A 228 11.17 7.67 -14.80
C HIS A 228 11.55 6.79 -13.62
N TRP A 229 10.59 6.46 -12.73
CA TRP A 229 10.81 5.67 -11.53
C TRP A 229 9.98 4.38 -11.49
N VAL A 230 10.61 3.32 -10.97
CA VAL A 230 9.97 2.06 -10.57
C VAL A 230 10.27 1.83 -9.11
N ARG A 231 9.24 1.75 -8.28
CA ARG A 231 9.34 1.44 -6.85
C ARG A 231 8.74 0.08 -6.56
N VAL A 232 9.31 -0.67 -5.60
CA VAL A 232 8.83 -2.02 -5.24
C VAL A 232 8.43 -2.05 -3.77
N HIS A 233 7.19 -2.43 -3.50
CA HIS A 233 6.67 -2.58 -2.14
C HIS A 233 6.38 -4.04 -1.80
N TYR A 234 6.30 -4.34 -0.49
CA TYR A 234 5.86 -5.63 0.08
C TYR A 234 6.72 -6.81 -0.36
N VAL A 235 8.04 -6.69 -0.20
CA VAL A 235 9.00 -7.76 -0.51
C VAL A 235 9.24 -8.62 0.73
N TYR A 236 9.02 -9.92 0.61
CA TYR A 236 9.23 -10.83 1.74
C TYR A 236 10.73 -11.16 1.91
N PRO A 237 11.31 -11.08 3.13
CA PRO A 237 12.76 -11.11 3.32
C PRO A 237 13.42 -12.38 2.78
N ASP A 238 12.81 -13.56 2.98
CA ASP A 238 13.37 -14.85 2.57
C ASP A 238 13.19 -15.19 1.08
N GLU A 239 12.49 -14.33 0.34
CA GLU A 239 12.33 -14.44 -1.10
C GLU A 239 13.29 -13.51 -1.88
N ILE A 240 14.13 -12.72 -1.19
CA ILE A 240 15.13 -11.83 -1.81
C ILE A 240 16.36 -12.65 -2.21
N ASP A 241 16.54 -12.85 -3.50
CA ASP A 241 17.67 -13.57 -4.07
C ASP A 241 18.72 -12.67 -4.74
N ASP A 242 19.81 -13.27 -5.22
CA ASP A 242 20.89 -12.52 -5.85
C ASP A 242 20.47 -11.85 -7.15
N GLU A 243 19.55 -12.45 -7.91
CA GLU A 243 19.06 -11.87 -9.16
C GLU A 243 18.24 -10.62 -8.91
N PHE A 244 17.35 -10.65 -7.91
CA PHE A 244 16.59 -9.48 -7.50
C PHE A 244 17.51 -8.34 -7.02
N ILE A 245 18.51 -8.66 -6.18
CA ILE A 245 19.50 -7.68 -5.70
C ILE A 245 20.28 -7.06 -6.88
N GLU A 246 20.68 -7.87 -7.85
CA GLU A 246 21.38 -7.39 -9.04
C GLU A 246 20.54 -6.39 -9.84
N VAL A 247 19.27 -6.71 -10.08
CA VAL A 247 18.35 -5.82 -10.82
C VAL A 247 18.15 -4.52 -10.06
N MET A 248 17.90 -4.59 -8.76
CA MET A 248 17.79 -3.40 -7.91
C MET A 248 19.04 -2.53 -7.93
N ALA A 249 20.22 -3.14 -8.02
CA ALA A 249 21.49 -2.42 -8.04
C ALA A 249 21.80 -1.76 -9.39
N THR A 250 21.46 -2.44 -10.51
CA THR A 250 21.95 -2.08 -11.84
C THR A 250 20.96 -1.27 -12.68
N GLU A 251 19.65 -1.46 -12.48
CA GLU A 251 18.65 -0.74 -13.26
C GLU A 251 18.50 0.71 -12.73
N PRO A 252 18.75 1.73 -13.58
CA PRO A 252 18.78 3.11 -13.13
C PRO A 252 17.38 3.67 -12.78
N LYS A 253 16.31 3.19 -13.41
CA LYS A 253 14.94 3.63 -13.15
C LYS A 253 14.37 3.03 -11.86
N ILE A 254 14.99 1.98 -11.29
CA ILE A 254 14.53 1.41 -10.03
C ILE A 254 15.09 2.25 -8.87
N VAL A 255 14.19 2.88 -8.14
CA VAL A 255 14.55 3.66 -6.95
C VAL A 255 15.20 2.76 -5.89
N LYS A 256 16.21 3.29 -5.20
CA LYS A 256 16.96 2.52 -4.18
C LYS A 256 16.19 2.54 -2.85
N TYR A 257 14.98 1.99 -2.90
CA TYR A 257 14.05 1.89 -1.78
C TYR A 257 13.41 0.50 -1.79
N LEU A 258 13.38 -0.17 -0.64
CA LEU A 258 12.74 -1.48 -0.49
C LEU A 258 11.87 -1.52 0.77
N ASP A 259 10.60 -1.84 0.59
CA ASP A 259 9.68 -2.13 1.69
C ASP A 259 9.70 -3.64 2.00
N ILE A 260 10.34 -3.97 3.13
CA ILE A 260 10.57 -5.34 3.61
C ILE A 260 9.92 -5.52 4.98
N PRO A 261 8.63 -5.84 5.08
CA PRO A 261 7.92 -5.95 6.35
C PRO A 261 8.39 -7.17 7.14
N ILE A 262 9.34 -7.00 8.07
CA ILE A 262 9.88 -8.09 8.90
C ILE A 262 8.96 -8.46 10.06
N GLN A 263 8.17 -7.53 10.55
CA GLN A 263 7.22 -7.61 11.67
C GLN A 263 7.89 -7.75 13.05
N HIS A 264 8.91 -8.57 13.19
CA HIS A 264 9.73 -8.75 14.39
C HIS A 264 11.10 -9.32 14.02
N CYS A 265 12.09 -9.25 14.91
CA CYS A 265 13.42 -9.86 14.70
C CYS A 265 13.65 -11.12 15.53
N ASN A 266 12.95 -11.29 16.67
CA ASN A 266 13.18 -12.42 17.58
C ASN A 266 12.74 -13.73 16.95
N SER A 267 13.63 -14.74 16.96
CA SER A 267 13.42 -16.03 16.31
C SER A 267 12.24 -16.84 16.86
N LYS A 268 11.95 -16.73 18.17
CA LYS A 268 10.79 -17.38 18.82
C LYS A 268 9.49 -16.75 18.29
N ILE A 269 9.42 -15.42 18.23
CA ILE A 269 8.24 -14.70 17.75
C ILE A 269 8.01 -14.96 16.27
N LEU A 270 9.03 -14.86 15.43
CA LEU A 270 8.92 -15.17 14.00
C LEU A 270 8.38 -16.59 13.76
N LYS A 271 8.88 -17.57 14.51
CA LYS A 271 8.40 -18.96 14.43
C LYS A 271 6.94 -19.10 14.85
N LEU A 272 6.52 -18.46 15.97
CA LEU A 272 5.12 -18.45 16.41
C LEU A 272 4.21 -17.79 15.36
N MET A 273 4.69 -16.77 14.68
CA MET A 273 3.96 -16.05 13.63
C MET A 273 4.01 -16.74 12.27
N ASN A 274 4.53 -17.96 12.21
CA ASN A 274 4.70 -18.72 10.95
C ASN A 274 5.49 -17.94 9.91
N ARG A 275 6.50 -17.16 10.34
CA ARG A 275 7.43 -16.45 9.48
C ARG A 275 8.75 -17.20 9.39
N ARG A 276 9.33 -17.19 8.19
CA ARG A 276 10.63 -17.81 7.91
C ARG A 276 11.76 -16.84 8.23
N GLY A 277 12.90 -17.39 8.58
CA GLY A 277 14.09 -16.63 8.99
C GLY A 277 14.16 -16.42 10.49
N ASP A 278 15.26 -15.82 10.90
CA ASP A 278 15.60 -15.48 12.28
C ASP A 278 16.41 -14.16 12.27
N ARG A 279 16.83 -13.72 13.45
CA ARG A 279 17.61 -12.49 13.59
C ARG A 279 18.90 -12.51 12.78
N GLU A 280 19.66 -13.58 12.84
CA GLU A 280 20.95 -13.69 12.13
C GLU A 280 20.74 -13.60 10.61
N PHE A 281 19.70 -14.25 10.09
CA PHE A 281 19.29 -14.16 8.70
C PHE A 281 18.98 -12.72 8.29
N LEU A 282 18.19 -11.98 9.09
CA LEU A 282 17.84 -10.59 8.81
C LEU A 282 19.08 -9.68 8.81
N GLU A 283 19.98 -9.85 9.78
CA GLU A 283 21.24 -9.09 9.85
C GLU A 283 22.11 -9.34 8.62
N GLN A 284 22.25 -10.60 8.20
CA GLN A 284 23.00 -10.98 6.99
C GLN A 284 22.34 -10.41 5.73
N LEU A 285 21.02 -10.49 5.62
CA LEU A 285 20.26 -9.94 4.49
C LEU A 285 20.47 -8.43 4.34
N PHE A 286 20.29 -7.67 5.42
CA PHE A 286 20.45 -6.21 5.39
C PHE A 286 21.90 -5.80 5.11
N GLY A 287 22.87 -6.50 5.69
CA GLY A 287 24.29 -6.31 5.38
C GLY A 287 24.58 -6.55 3.90
N LYS A 288 24.02 -7.62 3.32
CA LYS A 288 24.16 -7.97 1.90
C LYS A 288 23.50 -6.90 1.00
N LEU A 289 22.28 -6.49 1.31
CA LEU A 289 21.55 -5.46 0.56
C LEU A 289 22.34 -4.15 0.51
N ARG A 290 22.77 -3.63 1.67
CA ARG A 290 23.54 -2.37 1.76
C ARG A 290 24.90 -2.46 1.07
N SER A 291 25.55 -3.63 1.09
CA SER A 291 26.83 -3.81 0.41
C SER A 291 26.70 -3.86 -1.12
N ARG A 292 25.53 -4.25 -1.64
CA ARG A 292 25.31 -4.44 -3.08
C ARG A 292 24.55 -3.27 -3.72
N ILE A 293 23.74 -2.55 -2.95
CA ILE A 293 22.91 -1.44 -3.40
C ILE A 293 23.30 -0.20 -2.61
N PRO A 294 24.18 0.66 -3.15
CA PRO A 294 24.52 1.92 -2.52
C PRO A 294 23.29 2.82 -2.31
N ASP A 295 23.28 3.58 -1.24
CA ASP A 295 22.20 4.51 -0.86
C ASP A 295 20.81 3.85 -0.69
N LEU A 296 20.76 2.54 -0.48
CA LEU A 296 19.50 1.83 -0.27
C LEU A 296 18.79 2.31 1.00
N VAL A 297 17.55 2.69 0.85
CA VAL A 297 16.61 2.94 1.95
C VAL A 297 15.80 1.66 2.20
N ILE A 298 15.88 1.15 3.41
CA ILE A 298 15.09 -0.01 3.84
C ILE A 298 13.93 0.50 4.70
N ARG A 299 12.72 0.26 4.21
CA ARG A 299 11.49 0.42 4.97
C ARG A 299 11.05 -0.91 5.55
N THR A 300 10.52 -0.89 6.76
CA THR A 300 9.91 -2.07 7.37
C THR A 300 8.70 -1.70 8.21
N SER A 301 7.86 -2.72 8.48
CA SER A 301 6.80 -2.65 9.47
C SER A 301 7.13 -3.59 10.62
N LEU A 302 6.89 -3.13 11.85
CA LEU A 302 7.05 -3.91 13.08
C LEU A 302 5.70 -4.02 13.78
N ILE A 303 5.46 -5.17 14.43
CA ILE A 303 4.28 -5.38 15.26
C ILE A 303 4.76 -5.66 16.68
N THR A 304 4.29 -4.87 17.63
CA THR A 304 4.57 -5.02 19.06
C THR A 304 3.43 -5.73 19.78
N GLY A 305 3.73 -6.47 20.82
CA GLY A 305 2.72 -7.21 21.58
C GLY A 305 2.23 -8.49 20.90
N LEU A 306 2.96 -9.01 19.92
CA LEU A 306 2.65 -10.31 19.29
C LEU A 306 2.62 -11.43 20.33
N PRO A 307 1.82 -12.51 20.11
CA PRO A 307 1.81 -13.66 20.97
C PRO A 307 3.20 -14.19 21.31
N GLY A 308 3.48 -14.37 22.60
CA GLY A 308 4.77 -14.81 23.12
C GLY A 308 5.84 -13.75 23.29
N GLU A 309 5.55 -12.47 22.96
CA GLU A 309 6.45 -11.33 23.17
C GLU A 309 6.42 -10.91 24.63
N GLY A 310 7.46 -11.30 25.39
CA GLY A 310 7.75 -10.79 26.72
C GLY A 310 8.66 -9.57 26.69
N GLU A 311 9.20 -9.21 27.87
CA GLU A 311 10.11 -8.06 27.97
C GLU A 311 11.44 -8.32 27.24
N GLU A 312 11.96 -9.56 27.35
CA GLU A 312 13.23 -9.93 26.72
C GLU A 312 13.16 -9.87 25.19
N GLU A 313 12.06 -10.36 24.58
CA GLU A 313 11.85 -10.33 23.15
C GLU A 313 11.67 -8.87 22.63
N PHE A 314 10.99 -8.03 23.41
CA PHE A 314 10.83 -6.63 23.07
C PHE A 314 12.16 -5.84 23.20
N GLU A 315 12.93 -6.06 24.25
CA GLU A 315 14.28 -5.47 24.40
C GLU A 315 15.19 -5.87 23.24
N GLU A 316 15.11 -7.13 22.79
CA GLU A 316 15.85 -7.61 21.61
C GLU A 316 15.44 -6.86 20.34
N LEU A 317 14.14 -6.60 20.15
CA LEU A 317 13.64 -5.82 19.01
C LEU A 317 14.17 -4.38 19.04
N CYS A 318 14.11 -3.72 20.19
CA CYS A 318 14.68 -2.38 20.37
C CYS A 318 16.18 -2.33 20.09
N LYS A 319 16.93 -3.34 20.54
CA LYS A 319 18.37 -3.45 20.27
C LYS A 319 18.64 -3.66 18.78
N PHE A 320 17.91 -4.57 18.14
CA PHE A 320 18.02 -4.84 16.71
C PHE A 320 17.82 -3.57 15.90
N LEU A 321 16.77 -2.79 16.20
CA LEU A 321 16.48 -1.55 15.49
C LEU A 321 17.63 -0.52 15.63
N ARG A 322 18.18 -0.34 16.84
CA ARG A 322 19.34 0.54 17.06
C ARG A 322 20.60 0.09 16.32
N GLU A 323 20.81 -1.23 16.20
CA GLU A 323 21.97 -1.81 15.51
C GLU A 323 21.82 -1.77 14.00
N GLN A 324 20.64 -2.11 13.47
CA GLN A 324 20.39 -2.17 12.05
C GLN A 324 20.11 -0.78 11.44
N ARG A 325 19.61 0.18 12.23
CA ARG A 325 19.37 1.56 11.81
C ARG A 325 18.61 1.61 10.48
N LEU A 326 17.45 0.96 10.44
CA LEU A 326 16.60 0.96 9.25
C LEU A 326 16.04 2.37 9.03
N GLU A 327 16.09 2.85 7.81
CA GLU A 327 15.83 4.25 7.46
C GLU A 327 14.36 4.65 7.64
N ARG A 328 13.44 3.71 7.40
CA ARG A 328 11.99 3.93 7.55
C ARG A 328 11.36 2.76 8.31
N VAL A 329 10.70 3.02 9.44
CA VAL A 329 10.02 1.99 10.23
C VAL A 329 8.66 2.49 10.67
N GLY A 330 7.62 1.71 10.36
CA GLY A 330 6.30 1.86 10.97
C GLY A 330 6.11 0.84 12.08
N ALA A 331 5.64 1.26 13.25
CA ALA A 331 5.33 0.38 14.39
C ALA A 331 3.82 0.31 14.63
N PHE A 332 3.31 -0.89 14.87
CA PHE A 332 1.89 -1.14 15.08
C PHE A 332 1.71 -2.04 16.30
N ALA A 333 0.75 -1.70 17.16
CA ALA A 333 0.31 -2.64 18.20
C ALA A 333 -0.41 -3.83 17.56
N PHE A 334 -0.19 -5.02 18.09
CA PHE A 334 -0.88 -6.23 17.63
C PHE A 334 -2.39 -6.09 17.78
N SER A 335 -3.11 -6.30 16.68
CA SER A 335 -4.57 -6.39 16.64
C SER A 335 -4.95 -7.87 16.47
N PRO A 336 -5.62 -8.48 17.45
CA PRO A 336 -6.05 -9.88 17.36
C PRO A 336 -7.23 -10.00 16.39
N GLU A 337 -6.95 -10.42 15.16
CA GLU A 337 -7.97 -10.55 14.12
C GLU A 337 -8.71 -11.88 14.24
N GLU A 338 -10.02 -11.81 14.48
CA GLU A 338 -10.89 -12.98 14.60
C GLU A 338 -10.71 -13.94 13.41
N GLY A 339 -10.65 -15.25 13.70
CA GLY A 339 -10.41 -16.28 12.69
C GLY A 339 -8.93 -16.52 12.35
N THR A 340 -8.00 -15.76 12.95
CA THR A 340 -6.56 -15.99 12.79
C THR A 340 -6.00 -16.84 13.94
N PRO A 341 -4.98 -17.68 13.68
CA PRO A 341 -4.36 -18.47 14.75
C PRO A 341 -3.80 -17.63 15.90
N ALA A 342 -3.26 -16.45 15.63
CA ALA A 342 -2.67 -15.59 16.65
C ALA A 342 -3.70 -15.01 17.62
N ALA A 343 -4.95 -14.82 17.19
CA ALA A 343 -6.03 -14.34 18.06
C ALA A 343 -6.40 -15.34 19.17
N GLU A 344 -6.12 -16.65 18.96
CA GLU A 344 -6.37 -17.71 19.93
C GLU A 344 -5.17 -17.97 20.84
N MET A 345 -4.05 -17.26 20.64
CA MET A 345 -2.83 -17.39 21.48
C MET A 345 -2.88 -16.39 22.63
N GLU A 346 -2.05 -16.63 23.63
CA GLU A 346 -1.84 -15.68 24.74
C GLU A 346 -0.94 -14.52 24.28
N PHE A 347 -1.38 -13.29 24.45
CA PHE A 347 -0.66 -12.06 24.11
C PHE A 347 -0.82 -11.01 25.22
N VAL A 348 -0.01 -9.96 25.19
CA VAL A 348 -0.04 -8.86 26.16
C VAL A 348 -1.24 -7.94 25.93
N ASP A 349 -1.64 -7.20 26.98
CA ASP A 349 -2.69 -6.18 26.85
C ASP A 349 -2.34 -5.14 25.79
N ASN A 350 -3.38 -4.65 25.10
CA ASN A 350 -3.24 -3.66 24.03
C ASN A 350 -2.52 -2.39 24.51
N GLU A 351 -2.73 -1.93 25.75
CA GLU A 351 -2.00 -0.79 26.31
C GLU A 351 -0.48 -1.03 26.37
N ILE A 352 -0.05 -2.26 26.65
CA ILE A 352 1.38 -2.62 26.65
C ILE A 352 1.90 -2.62 25.21
N ALA A 353 1.15 -3.22 24.29
CA ALA A 353 1.52 -3.26 22.88
C ALA A 353 1.64 -1.82 22.28
N GLN A 354 0.70 -0.93 22.60
CA GLN A 354 0.75 0.47 22.17
C GLN A 354 1.95 1.21 22.74
N LYS A 355 2.23 1.09 24.04
CA LYS A 355 3.42 1.70 24.65
C LYS A 355 4.72 1.18 24.04
N ARG A 356 4.77 -0.09 23.66
CA ARG A 356 5.92 -0.66 22.95
C ARG A 356 6.07 -0.08 21.55
N ALA A 357 4.96 0.13 20.83
CA ALA A 357 4.97 0.79 19.53
C ALA A 357 5.51 2.23 19.64
N GLU A 358 5.04 3.02 20.60
CA GLU A 358 5.55 4.37 20.90
C GLU A 358 7.07 4.38 21.21
N ILE A 359 7.57 3.36 21.92
CA ILE A 359 9.02 3.23 22.19
C ILE A 359 9.79 2.98 20.89
N ILE A 360 9.26 2.13 19.99
CA ILE A 360 9.87 1.89 18.68
C ILE A 360 9.86 3.18 17.85
N GLU A 361 8.78 3.93 17.85
CA GLU A 361 8.67 5.22 17.16
C GLU A 361 9.68 6.25 17.67
N MET A 362 9.89 6.33 19.00
CA MET A 362 10.92 7.19 19.58
C MET A 362 12.34 6.78 19.15
N ILE A 363 12.63 5.47 19.08
CA ILE A 363 13.93 5.00 18.59
C ILE A 363 14.09 5.35 17.11
N GLN A 364 13.03 5.17 16.33
CA GLN A 364 13.03 5.45 14.91
C GLN A 364 13.17 6.93 14.60
N SER A 365 12.53 7.80 15.37
CA SER A 365 12.71 9.26 15.21
C SER A 365 14.19 9.65 15.30
N GLY A 366 14.93 9.14 16.29
CA GLY A 366 16.37 9.42 16.39
C GLY A 366 17.21 8.84 15.24
N ILE A 367 16.81 7.70 14.69
CA ILE A 367 17.48 7.11 13.50
C ILE A 367 17.22 7.96 12.26
N MET A 368 15.98 8.43 12.10
CA MET A 368 15.57 9.27 10.99
C MET A 368 16.21 10.65 11.04
N ASP A 369 16.36 11.24 12.24
CA ASP A 369 17.08 12.50 12.43
C ASP A 369 18.54 12.39 11.97
N ASP A 370 19.23 11.31 12.33
CA ASP A 370 20.60 11.06 11.91
C ASP A 370 20.70 10.82 10.39
N TYR A 371 19.72 10.09 9.81
CA TYR A 371 19.65 9.87 8.37
C TYR A 371 19.42 11.20 7.63
N ASN A 372 18.46 12.00 8.05
CA ASN A 372 18.14 13.28 7.44
C ASN A 372 19.30 14.27 7.56
N ALA A 373 19.99 14.31 8.73
CA ALA A 373 21.20 15.13 8.90
C ALA A 373 22.31 14.75 7.93
N ALA A 374 22.43 13.47 7.57
CA ALA A 374 23.41 12.99 6.58
C ALA A 374 23.03 13.35 5.12
N MET A 375 21.79 13.77 4.87
CA MET A 375 21.35 14.25 3.56
C MET A 375 21.70 15.72 3.31
N ILE A 376 21.96 16.51 4.36
CA ILE A 376 22.31 17.94 4.22
C ILE A 376 23.59 18.08 3.40
N GLY A 377 23.52 18.93 2.38
CA GLY A 377 24.58 19.15 1.39
C GLY A 377 24.60 18.16 0.23
N ARG A 378 23.71 17.17 0.21
CA ARG A 378 23.56 16.26 -0.94
C ARG A 378 22.61 16.85 -1.97
N GLU A 379 22.86 16.51 -3.23
CA GLU A 379 21.95 16.79 -4.32
C GLU A 379 21.05 15.57 -4.55
N LEU A 380 19.74 15.78 -4.53
CA LEU A 380 18.74 14.77 -4.78
C LEU A 380 17.87 15.15 -5.97
N GLU A 381 17.40 14.16 -6.71
CA GLU A 381 16.36 14.31 -7.69
C GLU A 381 15.00 14.18 -6.98
N ILE A 382 14.14 15.18 -7.18
CA ILE A 382 12.85 15.28 -6.50
C ILE A 382 11.72 15.30 -7.53
N LEU A 383 10.75 14.43 -7.36
CA LEU A 383 9.47 14.46 -8.06
C LEU A 383 8.58 15.49 -7.37
N VAL A 384 8.23 16.56 -8.08
CA VAL A 384 7.33 17.60 -7.56
C VAL A 384 5.92 17.06 -7.45
N GLU A 385 5.31 17.17 -6.27
CA GLU A 385 3.97 16.64 -6.00
C GLU A 385 2.91 17.72 -5.80
N GLY A 386 3.29 18.95 -5.53
CA GLY A 386 2.34 20.03 -5.39
C GLY A 386 2.93 21.29 -4.78
N PHE A 387 2.00 22.22 -4.53
CA PHE A 387 2.26 23.47 -3.83
C PHE A 387 1.35 23.56 -2.60
N ASP A 388 1.94 23.84 -1.46
CA ASP A 388 1.21 24.04 -0.21
C ASP A 388 0.91 25.54 -0.03
N GLU A 389 -0.37 25.90 0.00
CA GLU A 389 -0.81 27.30 0.10
C GLU A 389 -0.57 27.90 1.51
N GLU A 390 -0.52 27.05 2.56
CA GLU A 390 -0.31 27.51 3.93
C GLU A 390 1.16 27.89 4.17
N TYR A 391 2.07 27.08 3.66
CA TYR A 391 3.51 27.32 3.77
C TYR A 391 4.06 28.15 2.60
N GLU A 392 3.25 28.40 1.56
CA GLU A 392 3.67 29.07 0.32
C GLU A 392 4.89 28.44 -0.32
N GLN A 393 4.99 27.10 -0.30
CA GLN A 393 6.13 26.33 -0.80
C GLN A 393 5.70 25.14 -1.65
N TYR A 394 6.50 24.82 -2.65
CA TYR A 394 6.41 23.55 -3.35
C TYR A 394 6.94 22.42 -2.47
N TYR A 395 6.41 21.22 -2.69
CA TYR A 395 6.89 20.00 -2.05
C TYR A 395 6.94 18.85 -3.06
N GLY A 396 7.73 17.85 -2.73
CA GLY A 396 7.85 16.65 -3.53
C GLY A 396 8.47 15.50 -2.75
N ARG A 397 8.85 14.44 -3.46
CA ARG A 397 9.48 13.25 -2.91
C ARG A 397 10.80 12.94 -3.60
N SER A 398 11.73 12.41 -2.83
CA SER A 398 12.94 11.78 -3.35
C SER A 398 12.73 10.29 -3.62
N TYR A 399 13.75 9.63 -4.15
CA TYR A 399 13.78 8.17 -4.26
C TYR A 399 13.56 7.47 -2.90
N ALA A 400 13.92 8.13 -1.81
CA ALA A 400 13.91 7.59 -0.44
C ALA A 400 12.53 7.63 0.23
N ASP A 401 11.52 8.17 -0.44
CA ASP A 401 10.22 8.44 0.15
C ASP A 401 9.10 7.84 -0.72
N SER A 402 8.22 7.07 -0.10
CA SER A 402 7.01 6.53 -0.73
C SER A 402 5.83 7.48 -0.55
N PRO A 403 4.96 7.69 -1.55
CA PRO A 403 3.81 8.58 -1.42
C PRO A 403 2.93 8.19 -0.24
N ASP A 404 2.41 9.20 0.47
CA ASP A 404 1.46 9.10 1.58
C ASP A 404 1.95 8.36 2.84
N ILE A 405 3.17 7.82 2.82
CA ILE A 405 3.69 6.98 3.91
C ILE A 405 4.92 7.60 4.59
N ASP A 406 5.84 8.14 3.78
CA ASP A 406 7.13 8.70 4.24
C ASP A 406 7.10 10.24 4.21
N GLY A 407 8.23 10.87 4.49
CA GLY A 407 8.37 12.32 4.54
C GLY A 407 8.33 13.02 3.18
N ARG A 408 8.41 14.34 3.21
CA ARG A 408 8.44 15.23 2.05
C ARG A 408 9.78 15.92 1.93
N VAL A 409 10.02 16.53 0.77
CA VAL A 409 11.09 17.49 0.54
C VAL A 409 10.45 18.82 0.19
N TRP A 410 10.67 19.84 1.03
CA TRP A 410 10.22 21.20 0.80
C TRP A 410 11.18 21.92 -0.14
N LEU A 411 10.65 22.63 -1.13
CA LEU A 411 11.39 23.16 -2.26
C LEU A 411 11.37 24.69 -2.27
N ALA A 412 12.54 25.30 -2.10
CA ALA A 412 12.71 26.71 -2.39
C ALA A 412 13.13 26.88 -3.87
N CYS A 413 12.40 27.67 -4.63
CA CYS A 413 12.67 27.94 -6.04
C CYS A 413 12.25 29.36 -6.42
N ASP A 414 12.92 29.94 -7.44
CA ASP A 414 12.59 31.26 -7.97
C ASP A 414 11.54 31.20 -9.08
N GLU A 415 11.42 30.04 -9.78
CA GLU A 415 10.49 29.83 -10.88
C GLU A 415 9.36 28.86 -10.48
N PRO A 416 8.14 29.01 -11.02
CA PRO A 416 7.06 28.07 -10.77
C PRO A 416 7.40 26.66 -11.27
N LEU A 417 7.05 25.65 -10.45
CA LEU A 417 7.18 24.23 -10.78
C LEU A 417 5.81 23.64 -11.13
N ASN A 418 5.81 22.57 -11.94
CA ASN A 418 4.59 21.82 -12.22
C ASN A 418 4.61 20.48 -11.47
N GLU A 419 3.44 20.01 -11.06
CA GLU A 419 3.29 18.65 -10.55
C GLU A 419 3.75 17.64 -11.61
N GLY A 420 4.52 16.62 -11.17
CA GLY A 420 5.09 15.61 -12.06
C GLY A 420 6.44 15.97 -12.68
N ASP A 421 6.95 17.21 -12.49
CA ASP A 421 8.30 17.57 -12.88
C ASP A 421 9.35 16.93 -11.98
N PHE A 422 10.50 16.58 -12.54
CA PHE A 422 11.68 16.16 -11.80
C PHE A 422 12.69 17.30 -11.74
N VAL A 423 13.09 17.67 -10.53
CA VAL A 423 14.04 18.76 -10.29
C VAL A 423 15.20 18.29 -9.45
N ARG A 424 16.39 18.85 -9.71
CA ARG A 424 17.55 18.63 -8.83
C ARG A 424 17.53 19.62 -7.68
N VAL A 425 17.69 19.13 -6.46
CA VAL A 425 17.60 19.93 -5.22
C VAL A 425 18.83 19.69 -4.37
N CYS A 426 19.48 20.75 -3.92
CA CYS A 426 20.49 20.67 -2.89
C CYS A 426 19.81 20.76 -1.53
N ILE A 427 19.90 19.72 -0.72
CA ILE A 427 19.31 19.66 0.62
C ILE A 427 20.12 20.56 1.55
N ASP A 428 19.49 21.51 2.23
CA ASP A 428 20.14 22.44 3.14
C ASP A 428 19.70 22.32 4.60
N SER A 429 18.53 21.75 4.84
CA SER A 429 17.95 21.63 6.19
C SER A 429 17.01 20.43 6.34
N CYS A 430 16.61 20.20 7.59
CA CYS A 430 15.57 19.24 7.97
C CYS A 430 14.62 19.95 8.94
N ILE A 431 13.32 19.82 8.69
CA ILE A 431 12.24 20.49 9.46
C ILE A 431 11.21 19.44 9.84
N ASP A 432 11.02 19.19 11.13
CA ASP A 432 10.02 18.27 11.68
C ASP A 432 10.00 16.85 11.02
N GLY A 433 11.19 16.36 10.66
CA GLY A 433 11.38 15.06 10.02
C GLY A 433 11.36 15.08 8.49
N ASP A 434 10.93 16.17 7.88
CA ASP A 434 11.00 16.40 6.44
C ASP A 434 12.35 17.04 6.04
N LEU A 435 12.75 16.82 4.80
CA LEU A 435 13.89 17.49 4.20
C LEU A 435 13.46 18.83 3.58
N ALA A 436 14.37 19.79 3.51
CA ALA A 436 14.18 21.02 2.75
C ALA A 436 15.43 21.37 1.96
N GLY A 437 15.27 22.06 0.85
CA GLY A 437 16.39 22.46 0.00
C GLY A 437 15.97 23.42 -1.11
N TYR A 438 16.94 23.84 -1.90
CA TYR A 438 16.73 24.74 -3.03
C TYR A 438 16.94 24.03 -4.37
N VAL A 439 16.10 24.38 -5.33
CA VAL A 439 16.19 23.87 -6.69
C VAL A 439 17.44 24.41 -7.37
N LEU A 440 18.21 23.51 -7.99
CA LEU A 440 19.40 23.86 -8.75
C LEU A 440 19.02 24.29 -10.18
N GLU A 441 19.57 25.39 -10.67
CA GLU A 441 19.43 25.78 -12.08
C GLU A 441 20.06 24.72 -12.99
N GLU A 442 19.39 24.35 -14.07
CA GLU A 442 20.00 23.53 -15.13
C GLU A 442 21.06 24.40 -15.85
N GLU A 443 22.31 23.91 -15.91
CA GLU A 443 23.41 24.56 -16.66
C GLU A 443 23.24 24.44 -18.19
#